data_cad7b05610e582ca6edb3b81093be8f4
#
_entry.id   cad7b05610e582ca6edb3b81093be8f4
#
_cell.length_a   1.000
_cell.length_b   1.000
_cell.length_c   1.000
_cell.angle_alpha   90.00
_cell.angle_beta   90.00
_cell.angle_gamma   90.00
#
_symmetry.space_group_name_H-M   'P 1'
#
loop_
_entity.id
_entity.type
_entity.pdbx_description
1 polymer ?
#
loop_
_entity_poly.entity_id
_entity_poly.type
_entity_poly.pdbx_seq_one_letter_code
_entity_poly.pdbx_strand_id
1 'polypeptide(L)'
;MSTTSNWKSKLTSSLFILPYFLAFLAFTLFPIIYGFIISLKQYNLLDPVHPFVGLDNYKQIFTKGTQPNDLFFIGMKATLKFVVFSVPFLVIVGLGFALLLNALPAKLRSLFRSIYFIPYAVSATVMAVIWKRMFDVTGGFINMFIAKLGIREFDPVPWLLDSPFVWFALVIATLWWTIGFNMIIFVNALNGVPEDLYEAAKIDGANGWDRLKSITVPFIRPVIIFVLITSTIASYNVFAQPNLMMGDKVEETKVLLIGILQTAYTAREIGSASAMAILMGLMIMVVSIIQFKVTNRKE
;
A
#
# COMPACT_ATOMS: atom_id res chain seq x y z
N MET A 1 -2.65 -50.70 -5.96
CA MET A 1 -1.59 -49.87 -6.56
C MET A 1 -0.73 -49.32 -5.42
N SER A 2 0.47 -49.86 -5.26
CA SER A 2 1.39 -49.52 -4.17
C SER A 2 1.99 -48.13 -4.40
N THR A 3 1.72 -47.21 -3.50
CA THR A 3 2.38 -45.91 -3.44
C THR A 3 3.80 -46.10 -2.91
N THR A 4 4.72 -46.55 -3.71
CA THR A 4 6.12 -46.40 -3.43
C THR A 4 6.43 -44.89 -3.52
N SER A 5 6.36 -44.24 -2.39
CA SER A 5 6.77 -42.86 -2.22
C SER A 5 8.20 -42.73 -2.75
N ASN A 6 8.32 -42.21 -3.95
CA ASN A 6 9.57 -42.13 -4.70
C ASN A 6 10.48 -41.11 -3.98
N TRP A 7 11.28 -41.58 -3.02
CA TRP A 7 12.17 -40.73 -2.19
C TRP A 7 13.08 -39.86 -3.05
N LYS A 8 13.51 -40.39 -4.19
CA LYS A 8 14.26 -39.63 -5.21
C LYS A 8 13.47 -38.45 -5.77
N SER A 9 12.17 -38.61 -6.04
CA SER A 9 11.30 -37.53 -6.52
C SER A 9 11.12 -36.43 -5.43
N LYS A 10 10.95 -36.84 -4.17
CA LYS A 10 10.87 -35.88 -3.04
C LYS A 10 12.19 -35.14 -2.84
N LEU A 11 13.32 -35.83 -2.92
CA LEU A 11 14.65 -35.20 -2.81
C LEU A 11 14.90 -34.20 -3.93
N THR A 12 14.56 -34.59 -5.17
CA THR A 12 14.70 -33.68 -6.34
C THR A 12 13.82 -32.43 -6.17
N SER A 13 12.54 -32.58 -5.78
CA SER A 13 11.66 -31.45 -5.53
C SER A 13 12.17 -30.52 -4.42
N SER A 14 12.72 -31.10 -3.33
CA SER A 14 13.31 -30.31 -2.23
C SER A 14 14.56 -29.54 -2.67
N LEU A 15 15.40 -30.12 -3.52
CA LEU A 15 16.58 -29.47 -4.08
C LEU A 15 16.22 -28.26 -4.97
N PHE A 16 15.11 -28.33 -5.72
CA PHE A 16 14.63 -27.19 -6.51
C PHE A 16 14.12 -26.02 -5.64
N ILE A 17 13.54 -26.32 -4.47
CA ILE A 17 13.04 -25.29 -3.54
C ILE A 17 14.16 -24.73 -2.66
N LEU A 18 15.23 -25.49 -2.43
CA LEU A 18 16.30 -25.16 -1.48
C LEU A 18 16.94 -23.78 -1.72
N PRO A 19 17.29 -23.36 -2.95
CA PRO A 19 17.89 -22.03 -3.16
C PRO A 19 16.98 -20.89 -2.73
N TYR A 20 15.67 -20.98 -3.07
CA TYR A 20 14.69 -20.00 -2.62
C TYR A 20 14.53 -20.01 -1.10
N PHE A 21 14.47 -21.19 -0.49
CA PHE A 21 14.31 -21.33 0.96
C PHE A 21 15.51 -20.76 1.73
N LEU A 22 16.75 -20.99 1.26
CA LEU A 22 17.95 -20.40 1.84
C LEU A 22 17.96 -18.88 1.71
N ALA A 23 17.58 -18.35 0.55
CA ALA A 23 17.45 -16.91 0.36
C ALA A 23 16.37 -16.31 1.28
N PHE A 24 15.22 -16.96 1.42
CA PHE A 24 14.16 -16.56 2.34
C PHE A 24 14.64 -16.54 3.80
N LEU A 25 15.33 -17.59 4.24
CA LEU A 25 15.89 -17.65 5.59
C LEU A 25 16.90 -16.53 5.84
N ALA A 26 17.83 -16.30 4.90
CA ALA A 26 18.90 -15.32 5.06
C ALA A 26 18.42 -13.86 4.96
N PHE A 27 17.54 -13.56 4.02
CA PHE A 27 17.17 -12.17 3.67
C PHE A 27 15.79 -11.74 4.18
N THR A 28 14.97 -12.68 4.65
CA THR A 28 13.64 -12.33 5.18
C THR A 28 13.52 -12.76 6.65
N LEU A 29 13.68 -14.03 6.95
CA LEU A 29 13.41 -14.54 8.30
C LEU A 29 14.47 -14.07 9.30
N PHE A 30 15.76 -14.14 8.95
CA PHE A 30 16.84 -13.72 9.83
C PHE A 30 16.74 -12.23 10.21
N PRO A 31 16.56 -11.25 9.29
CA PRO A 31 16.38 -9.85 9.67
C PRO A 31 15.16 -9.60 10.56
N ILE A 32 14.06 -10.31 10.35
CA ILE A 32 12.86 -10.19 11.19
C ILE A 32 13.16 -10.66 12.63
N ILE A 33 13.78 -11.84 12.77
CA ILE A 33 14.15 -12.37 14.09
C ILE A 33 15.18 -11.45 14.76
N TYR A 34 16.17 -10.98 14.01
CA TYR A 34 17.19 -10.06 14.51
C TYR A 34 16.59 -8.73 14.95
N GLY A 35 15.67 -8.16 14.17
CA GLY A 35 14.93 -6.95 14.54
C GLY A 35 14.10 -7.15 15.82
N PHE A 36 13.47 -8.32 15.97
CA PHE A 36 12.78 -8.67 17.22
C PHE A 36 13.73 -8.75 18.41
N ILE A 37 14.91 -9.37 18.26
CA ILE A 37 15.93 -9.42 19.33
C ILE A 37 16.40 -8.01 19.69
N ILE A 38 16.63 -7.13 18.69
CA ILE A 38 17.01 -5.73 18.92
C ILE A 38 15.92 -4.98 19.67
N SER A 39 14.65 -5.21 19.38
CA SER A 39 13.53 -4.54 20.06
C SER A 39 13.48 -4.82 21.57
N LEU A 40 14.13 -5.89 22.04
CA LEU A 40 14.25 -6.26 23.45
C LEU A 40 15.53 -5.72 24.12
N LYS A 41 16.33 -4.94 23.38
CA LYS A 41 17.59 -4.37 23.87
C LYS A 41 17.50 -2.85 23.90
N GLN A 42 18.20 -2.22 24.84
CA GLN A 42 18.52 -0.80 24.77
C GLN A 42 19.62 -0.63 23.75
N TYR A 43 19.25 -0.48 22.48
CA TYR A 43 20.20 -0.36 21.38
C TYR A 43 20.25 1.10 20.91
N ASN A 44 21.28 1.82 21.33
CA ASN A 44 21.60 3.16 20.84
C ASN A 44 22.84 3.07 19.94
N LEU A 45 22.85 3.79 18.81
CA LEU A 45 23.96 3.74 17.87
C LEU A 45 25.29 4.31 18.42
N LEU A 46 25.23 5.11 19.47
CA LEU A 46 26.42 5.72 20.08
C LEU A 46 26.98 4.91 21.24
N ASP A 47 26.22 3.99 21.78
CA ASP A 47 26.66 3.20 22.93
C ASP A 47 27.27 1.87 22.47
N PRO A 48 28.45 1.52 22.97
CA PRO A 48 29.06 0.25 22.63
C PRO A 48 28.39 -0.96 23.30
N VAL A 49 27.59 -0.72 24.33
CA VAL A 49 26.91 -1.76 25.12
C VAL A 49 25.40 -1.69 24.90
N HIS A 50 24.82 -2.82 24.55
CA HIS A 50 23.41 -2.95 24.24
C HIS A 50 22.75 -3.94 25.23
N PRO A 51 22.44 -3.52 26.46
CA PRO A 51 21.88 -4.40 27.49
C PRO A 51 20.47 -4.87 27.09
N PHE A 52 20.15 -6.08 27.53
CA PHE A 52 18.81 -6.63 27.39
C PHE A 52 17.87 -5.94 28.38
N VAL A 53 16.82 -5.31 27.88
CA VAL A 53 15.81 -4.57 28.69
C VAL A 53 14.42 -5.17 28.60
N GLY A 54 14.27 -6.32 27.96
CA GLY A 54 12.99 -6.99 27.81
C GLY A 54 11.97 -6.12 27.07
N LEU A 55 10.83 -5.84 27.69
CA LEU A 55 9.72 -5.09 27.07
C LEU A 55 9.77 -3.58 27.34
N ASP A 56 10.84 -3.01 27.85
CA ASP A 56 10.86 -1.60 28.22
C ASP A 56 10.73 -0.66 27.01
N ASN A 57 11.29 -1.01 25.85
CA ASN A 57 11.05 -0.24 24.62
C ASN A 57 9.55 -0.19 24.26
N TYR A 58 8.84 -1.30 24.44
CA TYR A 58 7.39 -1.35 24.20
C TYR A 58 6.63 -0.55 25.26
N LYS A 59 7.03 -0.60 26.54
CA LYS A 59 6.40 0.23 27.61
C LYS A 59 6.56 1.71 27.31
N GLN A 60 7.74 2.15 26.86
CA GLN A 60 7.97 3.54 26.47
C GLN A 60 7.03 4.02 25.36
N ILE A 61 6.78 3.18 24.34
CA ILE A 61 5.83 3.49 23.25
C ILE A 61 4.41 3.74 23.81
N PHE A 62 4.01 3.06 24.89
CA PHE A 62 2.70 3.24 25.51
C PHE A 62 2.68 4.22 26.69
N THR A 63 3.84 4.78 27.09
CA THR A 63 3.95 5.77 28.18
C THR A 63 3.84 7.18 27.60
N LYS A 64 2.78 7.90 27.97
CA LYS A 64 2.55 9.27 27.52
C LYS A 64 3.70 10.20 27.89
N GLY A 65 4.06 11.12 26.98
CA GLY A 65 5.11 12.12 27.18
C GLY A 65 6.51 11.62 26.88
N THR A 66 6.65 10.41 26.35
CA THR A 66 7.92 9.92 25.79
C THR A 66 7.97 10.20 24.29
N GLN A 67 9.16 10.46 23.75
CA GLN A 67 9.33 10.67 22.31
C GLN A 67 8.86 9.47 21.46
N PRO A 68 9.14 8.20 21.82
CA PRO A 68 8.60 7.06 21.10
C PRO A 68 7.07 6.98 21.10
N ASN A 69 6.40 7.41 22.19
CA ASN A 69 4.94 7.47 22.26
C ASN A 69 4.39 8.47 21.26
N ASP A 70 4.89 9.70 21.28
CA ASP A 70 4.38 10.77 20.42
C ASP A 70 4.56 10.42 18.95
N LEU A 71 5.76 9.98 18.53
CA LEU A 71 6.06 9.61 17.15
C LEU A 71 5.22 8.40 16.71
N PHE A 72 5.00 7.41 17.59
CA PHE A 72 4.21 6.23 17.27
C PHE A 72 2.73 6.57 17.06
N PHE A 73 2.10 7.30 17.97
CA PHE A 73 0.67 7.59 17.88
C PHE A 73 0.34 8.64 16.82
N ILE A 74 1.17 9.67 16.64
CA ILE A 74 1.02 10.62 15.53
C ILE A 74 1.15 9.86 14.20
N GLY A 75 2.22 9.07 14.05
CA GLY A 75 2.47 8.31 12.83
C GLY A 75 1.39 7.26 12.55
N MET A 76 0.89 6.58 13.59
CA MET A 76 -0.22 5.65 13.48
C MET A 76 -1.48 6.30 12.95
N LYS A 77 -1.87 7.43 13.55
CA LYS A 77 -3.07 8.18 13.15
C LYS A 77 -2.96 8.64 11.69
N ALA A 78 -1.80 9.17 11.29
CA ALA A 78 -1.53 9.57 9.91
C ALA A 78 -1.60 8.38 8.95
N THR A 79 -0.98 7.24 9.29
CA THR A 79 -1.01 6.02 8.48
C THR A 79 -2.42 5.49 8.33
N LEU A 80 -3.20 5.40 9.42
CA LEU A 80 -4.59 4.93 9.35
C LEU A 80 -5.46 5.86 8.51
N LYS A 81 -5.31 7.19 8.64
CA LYS A 81 -5.99 8.14 7.75
C LYS A 81 -5.64 7.86 6.28
N PHE A 82 -4.36 7.72 5.97
CA PHE A 82 -3.92 7.45 4.60
C PHE A 82 -4.52 6.14 4.06
N VAL A 83 -4.49 5.05 4.84
CA VAL A 83 -5.07 3.75 4.46
C VAL A 83 -6.56 3.87 4.17
N VAL A 84 -7.32 4.51 5.06
CA VAL A 84 -8.78 4.67 4.92
C VAL A 84 -9.12 5.53 3.69
N PHE A 85 -8.36 6.56 3.40
CA PHE A 85 -8.61 7.41 2.23
C PHE A 85 -8.06 6.81 0.93
N SER A 86 -6.91 6.14 0.93
CA SER A 86 -6.30 5.67 -0.31
C SER A 86 -6.86 4.33 -0.79
N VAL A 87 -7.00 3.33 0.10
CA VAL A 87 -7.30 1.95 -0.30
C VAL A 87 -8.65 1.80 -1.03
N PRO A 88 -9.76 2.39 -0.57
CA PRO A 88 -11.02 2.31 -1.31
C PRO A 88 -10.90 2.87 -2.72
N PHE A 89 -10.23 4.02 -2.89
CA PHE A 89 -10.01 4.61 -4.21
C PHE A 89 -9.11 3.75 -5.10
N LEU A 90 -8.05 3.16 -4.54
CA LEU A 90 -7.16 2.25 -5.27
C LEU A 90 -7.91 1.04 -5.84
N VAL A 91 -8.85 0.49 -5.08
CA VAL A 91 -9.68 -0.66 -5.50
C VAL A 91 -10.74 -0.21 -6.50
N ILE A 92 -11.54 0.80 -6.16
CA ILE A 92 -12.69 1.23 -6.98
C ILE A 92 -12.22 1.80 -8.33
N VAL A 93 -11.24 2.71 -8.31
CA VAL A 93 -10.73 3.35 -9.52
C VAL A 93 -9.97 2.34 -10.37
N GLY A 94 -9.17 1.44 -9.75
CA GLY A 94 -8.48 0.35 -10.45
C GLY A 94 -9.45 -0.58 -11.18
N LEU A 95 -10.54 -1.00 -10.51
CA LEU A 95 -11.59 -1.80 -11.12
C LEU A 95 -12.34 -1.02 -12.21
N GLY A 96 -12.66 0.26 -11.97
CA GLY A 96 -13.31 1.12 -12.95
C GLY A 96 -12.52 1.23 -14.25
N PHE A 97 -11.21 1.48 -14.16
CA PHE A 97 -10.33 1.51 -15.34
C PHE A 97 -10.21 0.14 -16.02
N ALA A 98 -10.21 -0.96 -15.26
CA ALA A 98 -10.21 -2.30 -15.85
C ALA A 98 -11.49 -2.57 -16.65
N LEU A 99 -12.65 -2.19 -16.13
CA LEU A 99 -13.94 -2.32 -16.83
C LEU A 99 -13.97 -1.47 -18.11
N LEU A 100 -13.52 -0.22 -18.04
CA LEU A 100 -13.42 0.66 -19.21
C LEU A 100 -12.49 0.08 -20.28
N LEU A 101 -11.33 -0.43 -19.88
CA LEU A 101 -10.40 -1.07 -20.80
C LEU A 101 -10.97 -2.34 -21.42
N ASN A 102 -11.72 -3.12 -20.64
CA ASN A 102 -12.30 -4.37 -21.16
C ASN A 102 -13.37 -4.11 -22.24
N ALA A 103 -14.01 -2.93 -22.24
CA ALA A 103 -14.95 -2.52 -23.27
C ALA A 103 -14.27 -2.04 -24.57
N LEU A 104 -12.95 -1.84 -24.61
CA LEU A 104 -12.23 -1.34 -25.77
C LEU A 104 -11.83 -2.47 -26.74
N PRO A 105 -11.72 -2.18 -28.05
CA PRO A 105 -11.12 -3.09 -29.03
C PRO A 105 -9.70 -3.48 -28.64
N ALA A 106 -9.27 -4.71 -28.99
CA ALA A 106 -8.01 -5.31 -28.54
C ALA A 106 -6.76 -4.42 -28.74
N LYS A 107 -6.67 -3.73 -29.90
CA LYS A 107 -5.54 -2.81 -30.20
C LYS A 107 -5.48 -1.63 -29.24
N LEU A 108 -6.62 -0.96 -29.00
CA LEU A 108 -6.69 0.16 -28.06
C LEU A 108 -6.49 -0.28 -26.63
N ARG A 109 -7.03 -1.44 -26.24
CA ARG A 109 -6.84 -2.06 -24.92
C ARG A 109 -5.35 -2.24 -24.60
N SER A 110 -4.57 -2.77 -25.55
CA SER A 110 -3.12 -2.95 -25.38
C SER A 110 -2.40 -1.63 -25.20
N LEU A 111 -2.71 -0.63 -26.02
CA LEU A 111 -2.11 0.71 -25.95
C LEU A 111 -2.38 1.39 -24.60
N PHE A 112 -3.65 1.46 -24.21
CA PHE A 112 -4.02 2.11 -22.94
C PHE A 112 -3.50 1.34 -21.72
N ARG A 113 -3.43 -0.01 -21.75
CA ARG A 113 -2.77 -0.81 -20.71
C ARG A 113 -1.33 -0.35 -20.51
N SER A 114 -0.58 -0.16 -21.58
CA SER A 114 0.81 0.33 -21.50
C SER A 114 0.90 1.74 -20.95
N ILE A 115 0.08 2.66 -21.44
CA ILE A 115 0.07 4.06 -21.00
C ILE A 115 -0.22 4.18 -19.49
N TYR A 116 -1.24 3.48 -19.00
CA TYR A 116 -1.59 3.52 -17.57
C TYR A 116 -0.60 2.78 -16.67
N PHE A 117 0.20 1.86 -17.24
CA PHE A 117 1.24 1.14 -16.47
C PHE A 117 2.55 1.92 -16.37
N ILE A 118 2.87 2.83 -17.32
CA ILE A 118 4.11 3.62 -17.34
C ILE A 118 4.40 4.31 -15.98
N PRO A 119 3.43 4.98 -15.31
CA PRO A 119 3.69 5.60 -14.02
C PRO A 119 4.24 4.66 -12.97
N TYR A 120 3.79 3.41 -12.95
CA TYR A 120 4.25 2.41 -11.97
C TYR A 120 5.73 2.02 -12.15
N ALA A 121 6.27 2.16 -13.35
CA ALA A 121 7.68 1.92 -13.63
C ALA A 121 8.60 3.05 -13.11
N VAL A 122 8.04 4.20 -12.75
CA VAL A 122 8.78 5.33 -12.19
C VAL A 122 9.05 5.08 -10.71
N SER A 123 10.25 5.40 -10.21
CA SER A 123 10.53 5.27 -8.79
C SER A 123 9.64 6.16 -7.93
N ALA A 124 9.30 5.70 -6.72
CA ALA A 124 8.49 6.46 -5.76
C ALA A 124 9.06 7.86 -5.46
N THR A 125 10.38 7.98 -5.42
CA THR A 125 11.09 9.25 -5.20
C THR A 125 10.86 10.23 -6.34
N VAL A 126 11.02 9.79 -7.60
CA VAL A 126 10.81 10.64 -8.78
C VAL A 126 9.34 11.05 -8.87
N MET A 127 8.42 10.12 -8.65
CA MET A 127 6.99 10.41 -8.60
C MET A 127 6.67 11.48 -7.55
N ALA A 128 7.19 11.35 -6.33
CA ALA A 128 6.95 12.33 -5.27
C ALA A 128 7.46 13.72 -5.63
N VAL A 129 8.64 13.83 -6.27
CA VAL A 129 9.20 15.11 -6.72
C VAL A 129 8.36 15.73 -7.85
N ILE A 130 7.89 14.92 -8.81
CA ILE A 130 7.00 15.38 -9.88
C ILE A 130 5.71 15.96 -9.26
N TRP A 131 5.03 15.21 -8.41
CA TRP A 131 3.79 15.64 -7.81
C TRP A 131 3.95 16.82 -6.85
N LYS A 132 5.09 16.92 -6.14
CA LYS A 132 5.42 18.11 -5.36
C LYS A 132 5.43 19.37 -6.23
N ARG A 133 5.98 19.31 -7.44
CA ARG A 133 5.96 20.42 -8.40
C ARG A 133 4.59 20.66 -8.98
N MET A 134 3.82 19.59 -9.25
CA MET A 134 2.45 19.73 -9.77
C MET A 134 1.52 20.45 -8.78
N PHE A 135 1.70 20.20 -7.47
CA PHE A 135 0.91 20.75 -6.37
C PHE A 135 1.50 22.04 -5.75
N ASP A 136 2.59 22.60 -6.30
CA ASP A 136 3.18 23.84 -5.77
C ASP A 136 2.16 24.97 -5.77
N VAL A 137 2.16 25.79 -4.69
CA VAL A 137 1.16 26.86 -4.52
C VAL A 137 1.35 27.97 -5.55
N THR A 138 2.59 28.38 -5.77
CA THR A 138 2.91 29.61 -6.54
C THR A 138 3.16 29.36 -8.03
N GLY A 139 3.41 28.14 -8.44
CA GLY A 139 3.75 27.83 -9.83
C GLY A 139 3.37 26.41 -10.23
N GLY A 140 2.57 25.72 -9.42
CA GLY A 140 2.13 24.36 -9.69
C GLY A 140 1.13 24.28 -10.82
N PHE A 141 1.30 23.28 -11.68
CA PHE A 141 0.45 23.06 -12.84
C PHE A 141 -1.04 22.99 -12.47
N ILE A 142 -1.38 22.36 -11.34
CA ILE A 142 -2.77 22.17 -10.91
C ILE A 142 -3.42 23.52 -10.57
N ASN A 143 -2.76 24.36 -9.77
CA ASN A 143 -3.27 25.70 -9.46
C ASN A 143 -3.36 26.58 -10.71
N MET A 144 -2.37 26.53 -11.60
CA MET A 144 -2.43 27.25 -12.89
C MET A 144 -3.57 26.77 -13.78
N PHE A 145 -3.83 25.46 -13.81
CA PHE A 145 -4.93 24.89 -14.59
C PHE A 145 -6.29 25.34 -14.04
N ILE A 146 -6.49 25.30 -12.71
CA ILE A 146 -7.72 25.76 -12.05
C ILE A 146 -7.95 27.25 -12.33
N ALA A 147 -6.91 28.08 -12.23
CA ALA A 147 -7.00 29.51 -12.54
C ALA A 147 -7.41 29.77 -13.98
N LYS A 148 -6.92 28.97 -14.96
CA LYS A 148 -7.30 29.09 -16.38
C LYS A 148 -8.75 28.68 -16.68
N LEU A 149 -9.38 27.89 -15.80
CA LEU A 149 -10.80 27.55 -15.96
C LEU A 149 -11.76 28.74 -15.71
N GLY A 150 -11.23 29.93 -15.46
CA GLY A 150 -12.01 31.17 -15.39
C GLY A 150 -12.72 31.40 -14.07
N ILE A 151 -12.30 30.71 -13.02
CA ILE A 151 -12.73 30.97 -11.65
C ILE A 151 -12.06 32.30 -11.25
N ARG A 152 -12.78 33.41 -11.42
CA ARG A 152 -12.32 34.74 -10.98
C ARG A 152 -12.14 34.69 -9.45
N GLU A 153 -11.11 35.26 -8.91
CA GLU A 153 -10.78 35.25 -7.47
C GLU A 153 -10.40 33.87 -6.91
N PHE A 154 -9.71 33.06 -7.71
CA PHE A 154 -9.16 31.80 -7.24
C PHE A 154 -7.91 32.06 -6.39
N ASP A 155 -8.03 31.91 -5.07
CA ASP A 155 -6.87 31.81 -4.20
C ASP A 155 -6.17 30.46 -4.43
N PRO A 156 -4.84 30.44 -4.66
CA PRO A 156 -4.13 29.20 -4.89
C PRO A 156 -4.33 28.22 -3.73
N VAL A 157 -4.80 27.01 -4.05
CA VAL A 157 -5.03 25.96 -3.04
C VAL A 157 -3.69 25.49 -2.45
N PRO A 158 -3.54 25.52 -1.12
CA PRO A 158 -2.32 25.08 -0.42
C PRO A 158 -2.23 23.54 -0.31
N TRP A 159 -2.17 22.85 -1.46
CA TRP A 159 -2.24 21.40 -1.59
C TRP A 159 -1.30 20.62 -0.66
N LEU A 160 -0.13 21.18 -0.34
CA LEU A 160 0.92 20.51 0.40
C LEU A 160 1.15 21.12 1.79
N LEU A 161 0.27 22.01 2.24
CA LEU A 161 0.46 22.76 3.51
C LEU A 161 -0.67 22.50 4.50
N ASP A 162 -1.93 22.42 4.03
CA ASP A 162 -3.09 22.42 4.89
C ASP A 162 -4.03 21.25 4.66
N SER A 163 -4.67 20.81 5.75
CA SER A 163 -5.78 19.86 5.71
C SER A 163 -7.07 20.56 5.21
N PRO A 164 -7.91 19.90 4.40
CA PRO A 164 -7.83 18.49 3.96
C PRO A 164 -7.00 18.28 2.69
N PHE A 165 -6.46 19.33 2.08
CA PHE A 165 -5.83 19.28 0.75
C PHE A 165 -4.63 18.35 0.68
N VAL A 166 -3.82 18.27 1.74
CA VAL A 166 -2.66 17.35 1.81
C VAL A 166 -3.06 15.89 1.60
N TRP A 167 -4.23 15.49 2.09
CA TRP A 167 -4.72 14.12 1.93
C TRP A 167 -5.17 13.86 0.49
N PHE A 168 -5.85 14.83 -0.14
CA PHE A 168 -6.20 14.73 -1.56
C PHE A 168 -4.94 14.64 -2.43
N ALA A 169 -3.94 15.48 -2.18
CA ALA A 169 -2.68 15.47 -2.90
C ALA A 169 -1.98 14.11 -2.80
N LEU A 170 -1.90 13.54 -1.59
CA LEU A 170 -1.30 12.23 -1.36
C LEU A 170 -2.05 11.11 -2.08
N VAL A 171 -3.38 11.11 -1.99
CA VAL A 171 -4.22 10.07 -2.62
C VAL A 171 -4.15 10.17 -4.15
N ILE A 172 -4.22 11.37 -4.72
CA ILE A 172 -4.15 11.57 -6.18
C ILE A 172 -2.78 11.12 -6.71
N ALA A 173 -1.68 11.52 -6.05
CA ALA A 173 -0.33 11.11 -6.45
C ALA A 173 -0.16 9.58 -6.38
N THR A 174 -0.66 8.95 -5.33
CA THR A 174 -0.60 7.51 -5.14
C THR A 174 -1.47 6.77 -6.17
N LEU A 175 -2.69 7.25 -6.43
CA LEU A 175 -3.57 6.71 -7.45
C LEU A 175 -2.91 6.74 -8.83
N TRP A 176 -2.42 7.91 -9.25
CA TRP A 176 -1.75 8.05 -10.53
C TRP A 176 -0.57 7.08 -10.68
N TRP A 177 0.19 6.90 -9.61
CA TRP A 177 1.35 6.02 -9.62
C TRP A 177 0.98 4.53 -9.68
N THR A 178 -0.05 4.09 -8.95
CA THR A 178 -0.32 2.66 -8.73
C THR A 178 -1.52 2.11 -9.50
N ILE A 179 -2.35 2.99 -10.10
CA ILE A 179 -3.59 2.60 -10.77
C ILE A 179 -3.37 1.56 -11.87
N GLY A 180 -2.28 1.70 -12.66
CA GLY A 180 -1.97 0.78 -13.75
C GLY A 180 -1.71 -0.64 -13.28
N PHE A 181 -1.05 -0.80 -12.13
CA PHE A 181 -0.80 -2.12 -11.54
C PHE A 181 -2.10 -2.79 -11.09
N ASN A 182 -2.93 -2.10 -10.31
CA ASN A 182 -4.20 -2.64 -9.85
C ASN A 182 -5.16 -2.94 -11.02
N MET A 183 -5.21 -2.05 -12.00
CA MET A 183 -5.99 -2.20 -13.22
C MET A 183 -5.60 -3.49 -13.97
N ILE A 184 -4.31 -3.79 -14.13
CA ILE A 184 -3.87 -5.02 -14.83
C ILE A 184 -4.31 -6.27 -14.08
N ILE A 185 -4.25 -6.28 -12.77
CA ILE A 185 -4.73 -7.41 -11.95
C ILE A 185 -6.23 -7.62 -12.21
N PHE A 186 -7.03 -6.56 -12.20
CA PHE A 186 -8.46 -6.66 -12.47
C PHE A 186 -8.76 -7.04 -13.93
N VAL A 187 -8.04 -6.51 -14.92
CA VAL A 187 -8.22 -6.91 -16.34
C VAL A 187 -7.98 -8.41 -16.51
N ASN A 188 -6.95 -8.97 -15.88
CA ASN A 188 -6.69 -10.40 -15.94
C ASN A 188 -7.81 -11.23 -15.28
N ALA A 189 -8.37 -10.73 -14.18
CA ALA A 189 -9.52 -11.37 -13.53
C ALA A 189 -10.79 -11.31 -14.39
N LEU A 190 -11.06 -10.16 -15.03
CA LEU A 190 -12.21 -9.97 -15.92
C LEU A 190 -12.15 -10.89 -17.15
N ASN A 191 -10.96 -11.11 -17.71
CA ASN A 191 -10.76 -12.03 -18.82
C ASN A 191 -11.02 -13.52 -18.44
N GLY A 192 -11.04 -13.84 -17.14
CA GLY A 192 -11.38 -15.17 -16.66
C GLY A 192 -12.87 -15.44 -16.50
N VAL A 193 -13.72 -14.43 -16.63
CA VAL A 193 -15.20 -14.62 -16.54
C VAL A 193 -15.71 -15.26 -17.83
N PRO A 194 -16.41 -16.43 -17.77
CA PRO A 194 -16.97 -17.06 -18.94
C PRO A 194 -17.97 -16.15 -19.68
N GLU A 195 -17.84 -16.07 -21.00
CA GLU A 195 -18.67 -15.21 -21.85
C GLU A 195 -20.13 -15.66 -21.85
N ASP A 196 -20.36 -16.98 -21.77
CA ASP A 196 -21.69 -17.61 -21.71
C ASP A 196 -22.57 -17.03 -20.58
N LEU A 197 -21.97 -16.66 -19.45
CA LEU A 197 -22.69 -16.02 -18.33
C LEU A 197 -23.26 -14.64 -18.72
N TYR A 198 -22.51 -13.90 -19.50
CA TYR A 198 -22.95 -12.58 -19.97
C TYR A 198 -24.00 -12.70 -21.08
N GLU A 199 -23.91 -13.74 -21.93
CA GLU A 199 -24.88 -14.01 -22.99
C GLU A 199 -26.20 -14.45 -22.40
N ALA A 200 -26.21 -15.39 -21.45
CA ALA A 200 -27.41 -15.82 -20.73
C ALA A 200 -28.12 -14.63 -20.04
N ALA A 201 -27.34 -13.80 -19.32
CA ALA A 201 -27.91 -12.63 -18.66
C ALA A 201 -28.48 -11.58 -19.65
N LYS A 202 -27.93 -11.48 -20.87
CA LYS A 202 -28.52 -10.61 -21.91
C LYS A 202 -29.85 -11.14 -22.39
N ILE A 203 -29.99 -12.47 -22.55
CA ILE A 203 -31.26 -13.11 -22.92
C ILE A 203 -32.33 -12.87 -21.86
N ASP A 204 -31.91 -12.90 -20.58
CA ASP A 204 -32.79 -12.61 -19.43
C ASP A 204 -33.10 -11.10 -19.26
N GLY A 205 -32.61 -10.25 -20.13
CA GLY A 205 -32.84 -8.80 -20.11
C GLY A 205 -32.02 -8.01 -19.13
N ALA A 206 -30.96 -8.60 -18.54
CA ALA A 206 -30.11 -7.92 -17.57
C ALA A 206 -29.33 -6.76 -18.21
N ASN A 207 -29.40 -5.57 -17.59
CA ASN A 207 -28.64 -4.40 -18.01
C ASN A 207 -27.16 -4.49 -17.58
N GLY A 208 -26.34 -3.49 -17.93
CA GLY A 208 -24.91 -3.48 -17.62
C GLY A 208 -24.60 -3.49 -16.12
N TRP A 209 -25.42 -2.81 -15.31
CA TRP A 209 -25.27 -2.77 -13.86
C TRP A 209 -25.65 -4.10 -13.19
N ASP A 210 -26.73 -4.74 -13.68
CA ASP A 210 -27.14 -6.07 -13.18
C ASP A 210 -26.04 -7.11 -13.44
N ARG A 211 -25.46 -7.10 -14.65
CA ARG A 211 -24.35 -8.00 -15.01
C ARG A 211 -23.10 -7.71 -14.16
N LEU A 212 -22.79 -6.43 -13.91
CA LEU A 212 -21.67 -6.07 -13.02
C LEU A 212 -21.87 -6.63 -11.61
N LYS A 213 -23.06 -6.42 -11.03
CA LYS A 213 -23.38 -6.80 -9.65
C LYS A 213 -23.57 -8.30 -9.47
N SER A 214 -24.23 -8.99 -10.42
CA SER A 214 -24.63 -10.38 -10.26
C SER A 214 -23.66 -11.39 -10.88
N ILE A 215 -22.80 -10.97 -11.81
CA ILE A 215 -21.84 -11.86 -12.48
C ILE A 215 -20.42 -11.41 -12.22
N THR A 216 -20.08 -10.17 -12.64
CA THR A 216 -18.68 -9.72 -12.66
C THR A 216 -18.09 -9.64 -11.25
N VAL A 217 -18.70 -8.86 -10.35
CA VAL A 217 -18.19 -8.65 -8.99
C VAL A 217 -18.12 -9.95 -8.19
N PRO A 218 -19.16 -10.82 -8.17
CA PRO A 218 -19.07 -12.11 -7.51
C PRO A 218 -17.96 -13.01 -8.05
N PHE A 219 -17.79 -13.06 -9.37
CA PHE A 219 -16.77 -13.91 -9.99
C PHE A 219 -15.35 -13.46 -9.66
N ILE A 220 -15.08 -12.15 -9.73
CA ILE A 220 -13.74 -11.59 -9.42
C ILE A 220 -13.53 -11.27 -7.95
N ARG A 221 -14.49 -11.57 -7.07
CA ARG A 221 -14.42 -11.30 -5.62
C ARG A 221 -13.10 -11.72 -4.97
N PRO A 222 -12.53 -12.92 -5.25
CA PRO A 222 -11.23 -13.31 -4.70
C PRO A 222 -10.10 -12.34 -5.09
N VAL A 223 -10.16 -11.81 -6.31
CA VAL A 223 -9.17 -10.84 -6.81
C VAL A 223 -9.39 -9.45 -6.19
N ILE A 224 -10.64 -9.04 -5.97
CA ILE A 224 -10.95 -7.80 -5.22
C ILE A 224 -10.35 -7.88 -3.80
N ILE A 225 -10.52 -9.03 -3.12
CA ILE A 225 -9.95 -9.26 -1.78
C ILE A 225 -8.41 -9.18 -1.84
N PHE A 226 -7.81 -9.81 -2.82
CA PHE A 226 -6.37 -9.77 -3.02
C PHE A 226 -5.85 -8.34 -3.22
N VAL A 227 -6.46 -7.56 -4.12
CA VAL A 227 -6.09 -6.16 -4.35
C VAL A 227 -6.34 -5.30 -3.11
N LEU A 228 -7.44 -5.52 -2.38
CA LEU A 228 -7.75 -4.82 -1.14
C LEU A 228 -6.63 -5.04 -0.09
N ILE A 229 -6.25 -6.29 0.15
CA ILE A 229 -5.25 -6.64 1.16
C ILE A 229 -3.86 -6.13 0.74
N THR A 230 -3.46 -6.34 -0.50
CA THR A 230 -2.14 -5.89 -0.99
C THR A 230 -2.02 -4.37 -1.03
N SER A 231 -3.08 -3.66 -1.42
CA SER A 231 -3.14 -2.19 -1.35
C SER A 231 -3.10 -1.68 0.09
N THR A 232 -3.74 -2.38 1.03
CA THR A 232 -3.67 -2.04 2.46
C THR A 232 -2.24 -2.18 2.97
N ILE A 233 -1.59 -3.32 2.72
CA ILE A 233 -0.19 -3.54 3.13
C ILE A 233 0.73 -2.48 2.53
N ALA A 234 0.58 -2.16 1.23
CA ALA A 234 1.35 -1.13 0.56
C ALA A 234 1.12 0.27 1.16
N SER A 235 -0.13 0.60 1.50
CA SER A 235 -0.49 1.89 2.10
C SER A 235 0.02 2.05 3.54
N TYR A 236 0.14 0.97 4.32
CA TYR A 236 0.81 1.02 5.62
C TYR A 236 2.31 1.32 5.50
N ASN A 237 2.94 0.86 4.42
CA ASN A 237 4.36 1.07 4.15
C ASN A 237 4.64 2.36 3.34
N VAL A 238 3.68 3.27 3.23
CA VAL A 238 3.88 4.54 2.54
C VAL A 238 4.95 5.38 3.24
N PHE A 239 5.89 5.91 2.46
CA PHE A 239 7.00 6.72 2.98
C PHE A 239 7.37 7.87 2.04
N ALA A 240 7.67 7.55 0.77
CA ALA A 240 8.23 8.49 -0.18
C ALA A 240 7.32 9.69 -0.44
N GLN A 241 6.02 9.46 -0.61
CA GLN A 241 5.05 10.51 -0.88
C GLN A 241 4.94 11.51 0.28
N PRO A 242 4.56 11.11 1.52
CA PRO A 242 4.44 12.08 2.60
C PRO A 242 5.79 12.72 2.96
N ASN A 243 6.89 11.95 2.95
CA ASN A 243 8.20 12.46 3.31
C ASN A 243 8.76 13.48 2.31
N LEU A 244 8.66 13.22 1.01
CA LEU A 244 9.28 14.05 -0.03
C LEU A 244 8.37 15.18 -0.53
N MET A 245 7.05 14.99 -0.50
CA MET A 245 6.10 16.02 -0.92
C MET A 245 5.89 17.07 0.16
N MET A 246 5.67 16.67 1.42
CA MET A 246 5.37 17.56 2.54
C MET A 246 6.60 17.79 3.45
N GLY A 247 7.43 16.77 3.64
CA GLY A 247 8.55 16.82 4.58
C GLY A 247 8.06 17.02 6.03
N ASP A 248 8.78 17.86 6.79
CA ASP A 248 8.43 18.16 8.17
C ASP A 248 7.36 19.27 8.34
N LYS A 249 6.90 19.86 7.24
CA LYS A 249 5.99 21.01 7.25
C LYS A 249 4.59 20.68 7.77
N VAL A 250 4.13 19.44 7.55
CA VAL A 250 2.77 19.01 7.90
C VAL A 250 2.83 17.81 8.83
N GLU A 251 2.73 18.06 10.13
CA GLU A 251 2.86 17.02 11.15
C GLU A 251 1.82 15.90 11.00
N GLU A 252 0.60 16.25 10.61
CA GLU A 252 -0.49 15.28 10.44
C GLU A 252 -0.25 14.27 9.30
N THR A 253 0.71 14.49 8.40
CA THR A 253 1.10 13.57 7.32
C THR A 253 2.34 12.75 7.64
N LYS A 254 2.92 12.91 8.82
CA LYS A 254 4.04 12.09 9.29
C LYS A 254 3.56 10.68 9.60
N VAL A 255 3.58 9.81 8.60
CA VAL A 255 3.18 8.40 8.74
C VAL A 255 4.12 7.63 9.65
N LEU A 256 3.67 6.48 10.18
CA LEU A 256 4.40 5.70 11.17
C LEU A 256 5.81 5.31 10.73
N LEU A 257 6.01 4.98 9.46
CA LEU A 257 7.33 4.64 8.93
C LEU A 257 8.31 5.81 9.02
N ILE A 258 7.84 7.07 8.87
CA ILE A 258 8.67 8.27 9.11
C ILE A 258 9.07 8.34 10.59
N GLY A 259 8.12 8.13 11.51
CA GLY A 259 8.40 8.10 12.96
C GLY A 259 9.42 7.04 13.34
N ILE A 260 9.30 5.82 12.78
CA ILE A 260 10.27 4.74 12.97
C ILE A 260 11.67 5.15 12.52
N LEU A 261 11.79 5.75 11.32
CA LEU A 261 13.08 6.18 10.80
C LEU A 261 13.67 7.36 11.58
N GLN A 262 12.85 8.30 12.05
CA GLN A 262 13.30 9.38 12.93
C GLN A 262 13.82 8.84 14.26
N THR A 263 13.12 7.87 14.87
CA THR A 263 13.58 7.21 16.11
C THR A 263 14.89 6.47 15.87
N ALA A 264 15.01 5.73 14.75
CA ALA A 264 16.20 4.96 14.46
C ALA A 264 17.44 5.82 14.19
N TYR A 265 17.30 6.85 13.33
CA TYR A 265 18.47 7.58 12.80
C TYR A 265 18.66 8.95 13.43
N THR A 266 17.59 9.68 13.76
CA THR A 266 17.70 11.00 14.37
C THR A 266 17.88 10.89 15.89
N ALA A 267 17.04 10.12 16.56
CA ALA A 267 17.20 9.83 17.99
C ALA A 267 18.26 8.76 18.26
N ARG A 268 18.68 7.99 17.24
CA ARG A 268 19.68 6.91 17.32
C ARG A 268 19.25 5.73 18.21
N GLU A 269 17.96 5.60 18.48
CA GLU A 269 17.37 4.58 19.34
C GLU A 269 16.84 3.40 18.48
N ILE A 270 17.75 2.53 18.04
CA ILE A 270 17.40 1.38 17.21
C ILE A 270 16.49 0.39 17.92
N GLY A 271 16.66 0.21 19.25
CA GLY A 271 15.81 -0.65 20.07
C GLY A 271 14.35 -0.23 20.04
N SER A 272 14.07 1.06 20.32
CA SER A 272 12.72 1.64 20.29
C SER A 272 12.14 1.64 18.88
N ALA A 273 12.93 1.99 17.86
CA ALA A 273 12.51 1.95 16.46
C ALA A 273 12.12 0.54 16.00
N SER A 274 12.91 -0.48 16.40
CA SER A 274 12.61 -1.88 16.13
C SER A 274 11.31 -2.33 16.81
N ALA A 275 11.07 -1.91 18.06
CA ALA A 275 9.81 -2.19 18.75
C ALA A 275 8.61 -1.55 18.02
N MET A 276 8.72 -0.29 17.55
CA MET A 276 7.70 0.38 16.73
C MET A 276 7.43 -0.38 15.43
N ALA A 277 8.49 -0.86 14.75
CA ALA A 277 8.36 -1.62 13.50
C ALA A 277 7.67 -2.98 13.71
N ILE A 278 7.98 -3.69 14.81
CA ILE A 278 7.30 -4.95 15.17
C ILE A 278 5.81 -4.68 15.43
N LEU A 279 5.47 -3.64 16.19
CA LEU A 279 4.06 -3.27 16.43
C LEU A 279 3.33 -2.92 15.13
N MET A 280 3.97 -2.18 14.23
CA MET A 280 3.42 -1.88 12.90
C MET A 280 3.16 -3.16 12.10
N GLY A 281 4.11 -4.11 12.08
CA GLY A 281 3.95 -5.39 11.40
C GLY A 281 2.80 -6.22 11.99
N LEU A 282 2.66 -6.27 13.32
CA LEU A 282 1.54 -6.94 13.98
C LEU A 282 0.18 -6.30 13.62
N MET A 283 0.12 -4.98 13.54
CA MET A 283 -1.10 -4.29 13.13
C MET A 283 -1.49 -4.60 11.69
N ILE A 284 -0.53 -4.56 10.77
CA ILE A 284 -0.77 -4.91 9.36
C ILE A 284 -1.31 -6.35 9.28
N MET A 285 -0.72 -7.27 10.03
CA MET A 285 -1.15 -8.66 10.08
C MET A 285 -2.59 -8.79 10.60
N VAL A 286 -2.93 -8.12 11.71
CA VAL A 286 -4.28 -8.15 12.29
C VAL A 286 -5.32 -7.56 11.32
N VAL A 287 -5.02 -6.40 10.73
CA VAL A 287 -5.93 -5.76 9.76
C VAL A 287 -6.13 -6.63 8.52
N SER A 288 -5.06 -7.23 7.99
CA SER A 288 -5.13 -8.14 6.83
C SER A 288 -5.96 -9.40 7.13
N ILE A 289 -5.80 -9.99 8.33
CA ILE A 289 -6.61 -11.15 8.76
C ILE A 289 -8.09 -10.76 8.89
N ILE A 290 -8.38 -9.59 9.47
CA ILE A 290 -9.76 -9.09 9.60
C ILE A 290 -10.37 -8.87 8.21
N GLN A 291 -9.66 -8.18 7.32
CA GLN A 291 -10.12 -7.96 5.94
C GLN A 291 -10.41 -9.29 5.25
N PHE A 292 -9.49 -10.25 5.32
CA PHE A 292 -9.67 -11.58 4.73
C PHE A 292 -10.90 -12.30 5.29
N LYS A 293 -11.06 -12.34 6.63
CA LYS A 293 -12.20 -13.02 7.28
C LYS A 293 -13.54 -12.36 6.97
N VAL A 294 -13.60 -11.01 7.00
CA VAL A 294 -14.85 -10.26 6.75
C VAL A 294 -15.28 -10.41 5.30
N THR A 295 -14.32 -10.30 4.38
CA THR A 295 -14.63 -10.32 2.94
C THR A 295 -14.83 -11.75 2.40
N ASN A 296 -14.27 -12.76 3.08
CA ASN A 296 -14.42 -14.18 2.69
C ASN A 296 -15.56 -14.90 3.43
N ARG A 297 -16.37 -14.20 4.24
CA ARG A 297 -17.59 -14.77 4.78
C ARG A 297 -18.52 -15.12 3.61
N LYS A 298 -18.72 -16.41 3.40
CA LYS A 298 -19.79 -16.94 2.53
C LYS A 298 -21.11 -16.55 3.19
N GLU A 299 -21.97 -15.89 2.44
CA GLU A 299 -23.39 -15.85 2.72
C GLU A 299 -23.96 -17.26 2.64
#